data_5528437a2b2b6c419b7d85f008bfa6a5
#
_entry.id   5528437a2b2b6c419b7d85f008bfa6a5
#
_cell.length_a   1.000
_cell.length_b   1.000
_cell.length_c   1.000
_cell.angle_alpha   90.00
_cell.angle_beta   90.00
_cell.angle_gamma   90.00
#
_symmetry.space_group_name_H-M   'P 1'
#
loop_
_entity.id
_entity.type
_entity.pdbx_description
1 polymer ?
#
loop_
_entity_poly.entity_id
_entity_poly.type
_entity_poly.pdbx_seq_one_letter_code
_entity_poly.pdbx_strand_id
1 'polypeptide(L)'
;MDDENENNSSGYERTLTNAHIQLIALGGTIGTGLFLGVGNSIRMAGPSVILIYMIVGIFLFLLMRALGELIVSDLSKHTYIDFIQKYLGKNIGFISGYLYWISWVTLGMAEMTALGIYFQYWFPHLATWIPGLVTIAILLCINLLSARLFGNLEFSFAIIKIVTVLAFVILVAYLTITGGKTSFGPVTFANLTNNGGFFAKGSSGFFAGFQMVIFSFVGVELVGLTAAEAQNPRVTIKKAINEVPLRIILFYVLAIVAILIVIPWNKVSTSSSPFVQTLAATGIRNAGSIINFVVISAAVSSTNSILYSAGRLLFSVTFNGKGKWNKTFGHLRRQLPQNGLILSACLMALAPFVIILIGNQAFNFISSTSTSMFIIIWCLMLLTHIAYRKQTPEAKLGDFKMPRFPYLDYLTLLFFIMMIILLLILPNNRVSMVAAILIFILLPTVAKIWQKEKAC
;
A
#
# COMPACT_ATOMS: atom_id res chain seq x y z
N MET A 1 -4.90 -3.85 -39.75
CA MET A 1 -5.34 -2.44 -39.78
C MET A 1 -6.22 -2.09 -38.59
N ASP A 2 -6.54 -3.05 -37.71
CA ASP A 2 -7.40 -2.82 -36.53
C ASP A 2 -6.65 -2.50 -35.23
N ASP A 3 -5.30 -2.67 -35.21
CA ASP A 3 -4.48 -2.41 -34.01
C ASP A 3 -4.06 -0.95 -33.77
N GLU A 4 -4.18 -0.08 -34.78
CA GLU A 4 -3.78 1.33 -34.64
C GLU A 4 -4.88 2.24 -34.06
N ASN A 5 -6.15 1.83 -34.10
CA ASN A 5 -7.28 2.61 -33.59
C ASN A 5 -7.57 2.43 -32.08
N GLU A 6 -7.06 1.39 -31.42
CA GLU A 6 -7.18 1.20 -29.96
C GLU A 6 -6.24 2.11 -29.15
N ASN A 7 -5.25 2.72 -29.78
CA ASN A 7 -4.22 3.52 -29.09
C ASN A 7 -4.71 4.93 -28.63
N ASN A 8 -5.85 5.39 -29.11
CA ASN A 8 -6.30 6.79 -28.90
C ASN A 8 -7.39 6.97 -27.83
N SER A 9 -7.92 5.91 -27.23
CA SER A 9 -9.04 6.03 -26.28
C SER A 9 -8.65 6.30 -24.82
N SER A 10 -7.38 6.07 -24.43
CA SER A 10 -6.95 6.16 -23.03
C SER A 10 -6.24 7.46 -22.66
N GLY A 11 -5.79 8.27 -23.61
CA GLY A 11 -5.05 9.52 -23.34
C GLY A 11 -3.67 9.33 -22.71
N TYR A 12 -3.22 8.10 -22.48
CA TYR A 12 -1.91 7.76 -21.91
C TYR A 12 -1.01 7.04 -22.91
N GLU A 13 0.28 7.41 -22.97
CA GLU A 13 1.27 6.70 -23.77
C GLU A 13 1.64 5.35 -23.13
N ARG A 14 1.55 4.24 -23.88
CA ARG A 14 1.95 2.89 -23.46
C ARG A 14 3.46 2.72 -23.55
N THR A 15 4.21 3.32 -22.61
CA THR A 15 5.68 3.37 -22.65
C THR A 15 6.36 2.38 -21.67
N LEU A 16 5.63 1.78 -20.74
CA LEU A 16 6.19 0.95 -19.68
C LEU A 16 6.43 -0.49 -20.13
N THR A 17 7.67 -0.99 -19.94
CA THR A 17 8.02 -2.40 -20.16
C THR A 17 7.52 -3.29 -19.01
N ASN A 18 7.45 -4.61 -19.25
CA ASN A 18 7.13 -5.60 -18.22
C ASN A 18 8.00 -5.49 -16.96
N ALA A 19 9.31 -5.20 -17.13
CA ALA A 19 10.24 -5.03 -16.03
C ALA A 19 9.90 -3.78 -15.21
N HIS A 20 9.58 -2.66 -15.86
CA HIS A 20 9.16 -1.43 -15.18
C HIS A 20 7.91 -1.67 -14.34
N ILE A 21 6.89 -2.33 -14.87
CA ILE A 21 5.64 -2.57 -14.15
C ILE A 21 5.83 -3.50 -12.95
N GLN A 22 6.60 -4.59 -13.11
CA GLN A 22 6.91 -5.48 -11.99
C GLN A 22 7.73 -4.79 -10.89
N LEU A 23 8.71 -3.97 -11.26
CA LEU A 23 9.53 -3.24 -10.30
C LEU A 23 8.76 -2.10 -9.62
N ILE A 24 7.91 -1.36 -10.36
CA ILE A 24 7.03 -0.33 -9.80
C ILE A 24 6.03 -0.98 -8.81
N ALA A 25 5.47 -2.13 -9.17
CA ALA A 25 4.55 -2.85 -8.32
C ALA A 25 5.20 -3.38 -7.03
N LEU A 26 6.41 -3.97 -7.13
CA LEU A 26 7.19 -4.39 -5.97
C LEU A 26 7.68 -3.20 -5.16
N GLY A 27 8.22 -2.18 -5.83
CA GLY A 27 8.76 -0.99 -5.18
C GLY A 27 7.69 -0.14 -4.50
N GLY A 28 6.51 -0.01 -5.10
CA GLY A 28 5.39 0.74 -4.54
C GLY A 28 4.78 0.12 -3.29
N THR A 29 4.84 -1.21 -3.14
CA THR A 29 4.36 -1.91 -1.94
C THR A 29 5.41 -1.96 -0.82
N ILE A 30 6.72 -1.96 -1.13
CA ILE A 30 7.78 -1.95 -0.12
C ILE A 30 7.98 -0.51 0.37
N GLY A 31 7.17 -0.10 1.35
CA GLY A 31 7.18 1.22 1.99
C GLY A 31 7.42 1.14 3.49
N THR A 32 6.92 2.13 4.22
CA THR A 32 7.06 2.23 5.67
C THR A 32 6.34 1.11 6.43
N GLY A 33 5.37 0.45 5.82
CA GLY A 33 4.71 -0.73 6.39
C GLY A 33 5.71 -1.85 6.73
N LEU A 34 6.62 -2.18 5.79
CA LEU A 34 7.68 -3.15 6.05
C LEU A 34 8.79 -2.57 6.94
N PHE A 35 9.26 -1.35 6.64
CA PHE A 35 10.46 -0.84 7.31
C PHE A 35 10.21 -0.29 8.73
N LEU A 36 9.01 0.22 9.05
CA LEU A 36 8.64 0.74 10.37
C LEU A 36 7.51 -0.08 11.00
N GLY A 37 6.44 -0.31 10.24
CA GLY A 37 5.23 -0.98 10.71
C GLY A 37 5.49 -2.39 11.25
N VAL A 38 6.46 -3.11 10.68
CA VAL A 38 6.84 -4.44 11.16
C VAL A 38 7.28 -4.44 12.63
N GLY A 39 7.90 -3.35 13.12
CA GLY A 39 8.24 -3.21 14.54
C GLY A 39 7.02 -3.24 15.45
N ASN A 40 5.96 -2.52 15.06
CA ASN A 40 4.70 -2.52 15.80
C ASN A 40 4.02 -3.90 15.75
N SER A 41 3.95 -4.54 14.58
CA SER A 41 3.34 -5.87 14.46
C SER A 41 4.10 -6.94 15.24
N ILE A 42 5.44 -6.90 15.26
CA ILE A 42 6.27 -7.78 16.10
C ILE A 42 5.99 -7.55 17.59
N ARG A 43 5.89 -6.30 18.04
CA ARG A 43 5.60 -6.00 19.46
C ARG A 43 4.21 -6.42 19.90
N MET A 44 3.24 -6.41 18.98
CA MET A 44 1.85 -6.83 19.24
C MET A 44 1.72 -8.35 19.24
N ALA A 45 2.24 -9.06 18.22
CA ALA A 45 1.99 -10.47 18.00
C ALA A 45 3.14 -11.38 18.47
N GLY A 46 4.34 -10.83 18.74
CA GLY A 46 5.53 -11.65 18.92
C GLY A 46 5.92 -12.39 17.64
N PRO A 47 6.62 -13.53 17.74
CA PRO A 47 7.04 -14.30 16.57
C PRO A 47 5.90 -14.82 15.68
N SER A 48 4.68 -14.94 16.21
CA SER A 48 3.50 -15.36 15.43
C SER A 48 3.11 -14.36 14.32
N VAL A 49 3.70 -13.17 14.30
CA VAL A 49 3.56 -12.21 13.21
C VAL A 49 3.92 -12.82 11.85
N ILE A 50 4.85 -13.78 11.80
CA ILE A 50 5.21 -14.51 10.57
C ILE A 50 3.97 -15.17 9.96
N LEU A 51 3.14 -15.83 10.77
CA LEU A 51 1.89 -16.45 10.30
C LEU A 51 0.90 -15.39 9.80
N ILE A 52 0.82 -14.24 10.47
CA ILE A 52 -0.08 -13.16 10.05
C ILE A 52 0.31 -12.68 8.65
N TYR A 53 1.60 -12.46 8.38
CA TYR A 53 2.07 -12.08 7.04
C TYR A 53 1.75 -13.14 5.97
N MET A 54 1.87 -14.42 6.28
CA MET A 54 1.49 -15.50 5.37
C MET A 54 -0.04 -15.50 5.12
N ILE A 55 -0.85 -15.41 6.16
CA ILE A 55 -2.32 -15.42 6.04
C ILE A 55 -2.79 -14.22 5.23
N VAL A 56 -2.39 -13.00 5.60
CA VAL A 56 -2.78 -11.77 4.88
C VAL A 56 -2.31 -11.81 3.44
N GLY A 57 -1.08 -12.27 3.21
CA GLY A 57 -0.52 -12.41 1.86
C GLY A 57 -1.32 -13.36 0.97
N ILE A 58 -1.78 -14.51 1.49
CA ILE A 58 -2.63 -15.47 0.76
C ILE A 58 -3.96 -14.81 0.38
N PHE A 59 -4.64 -14.13 1.30
CA PHE A 59 -5.92 -13.49 1.00
C PHE A 59 -5.77 -12.32 0.03
N LEU A 60 -4.67 -11.57 0.11
CA LEU A 60 -4.36 -10.53 -0.86
C LEU A 60 -4.00 -11.10 -2.24
N PHE A 61 -3.31 -12.24 -2.31
CA PHE A 61 -3.13 -12.94 -3.58
C PHE A 61 -4.47 -13.32 -4.22
N LEU A 62 -5.43 -13.84 -3.44
CA LEU A 62 -6.77 -14.16 -3.92
C LEU A 62 -7.52 -12.90 -4.38
N LEU A 63 -7.45 -11.80 -3.62
CA LEU A 63 -7.98 -10.51 -4.04
C LEU A 63 -7.39 -10.09 -5.40
N MET A 64 -6.07 -10.14 -5.54
CA MET A 64 -5.39 -9.75 -6.78
C MET A 64 -5.77 -10.65 -7.96
N ARG A 65 -6.06 -11.94 -7.74
CA ARG A 65 -6.61 -12.84 -8.77
C ARG A 65 -7.97 -12.37 -9.27
N ALA A 66 -8.88 -12.01 -8.35
CA ALA A 66 -10.21 -11.47 -8.69
C ALA A 66 -10.10 -10.16 -9.46
N LEU A 67 -9.25 -9.23 -8.99
CA LEU A 67 -9.00 -7.94 -9.65
C LEU A 67 -8.40 -8.13 -11.05
N GLY A 68 -7.48 -9.05 -11.19
CA GLY A 68 -6.84 -9.35 -12.47
C GLY A 68 -7.81 -9.91 -13.50
N GLU A 69 -8.74 -10.76 -13.09
CA GLU A 69 -9.80 -11.23 -13.97
C GLU A 69 -10.66 -10.07 -14.48
N LEU A 70 -11.04 -9.12 -13.59
CA LEU A 70 -11.79 -7.92 -13.98
C LEU A 70 -11.01 -7.08 -14.99
N ILE A 71 -9.74 -6.76 -14.72
CA ILE A 71 -8.94 -5.90 -15.61
C ILE A 71 -8.74 -6.56 -16.98
N VAL A 72 -8.41 -7.84 -17.01
CA VAL A 72 -8.19 -8.59 -18.27
C VAL A 72 -9.48 -8.69 -19.08
N SER A 73 -10.66 -8.67 -18.43
CA SER A 73 -11.96 -8.76 -19.10
C SER A 73 -12.29 -7.51 -19.93
N ASP A 74 -11.81 -6.33 -19.55
CA ASP A 74 -12.13 -5.06 -20.22
C ASP A 74 -10.97 -4.04 -20.02
N LEU A 75 -10.00 -4.10 -20.93
CA LEU A 75 -8.82 -3.20 -20.91
C LEU A 75 -9.12 -1.75 -21.27
N SER A 76 -10.36 -1.43 -21.66
CA SER A 76 -10.79 -0.03 -21.89
C SER A 76 -11.04 0.71 -20.59
N LYS A 77 -11.11 0.02 -19.46
CA LYS A 77 -11.31 0.59 -18.14
C LYS A 77 -9.98 1.02 -17.54
N HIS A 78 -9.97 2.22 -16.96
CA HIS A 78 -8.75 2.85 -16.46
C HIS A 78 -8.46 2.50 -15.00
N THR A 79 -9.53 2.20 -14.23
CA THR A 79 -9.41 1.94 -12.79
C THR A 79 -10.40 0.86 -12.32
N TYR A 80 -10.16 0.31 -11.15
CA TYR A 80 -11.13 -0.58 -10.49
C TYR A 80 -12.49 0.10 -10.24
N ILE A 81 -12.49 1.42 -10.09
CA ILE A 81 -13.70 2.21 -9.85
C ILE A 81 -14.67 2.12 -11.04
N ASP A 82 -14.16 2.04 -12.26
CA ASP A 82 -14.98 1.88 -13.47
C ASP A 82 -15.75 0.56 -13.45
N PHE A 83 -15.10 -0.53 -12.96
CA PHE A 83 -15.78 -1.81 -12.76
C PHE A 83 -16.80 -1.76 -11.64
N ILE A 84 -16.48 -1.13 -10.51
CA ILE A 84 -17.43 -0.92 -9.41
C ILE A 84 -18.66 -0.17 -9.92
N GLN A 85 -18.46 0.89 -10.69
CA GLN A 85 -19.55 1.66 -11.28
C GLN A 85 -20.39 0.84 -12.25
N LYS A 86 -19.77 -0.01 -13.07
CA LYS A 86 -20.44 -0.86 -14.06
C LYS A 86 -21.30 -1.94 -13.42
N TYR A 87 -20.80 -2.62 -12.38
CA TYR A 87 -21.43 -3.82 -11.81
C TYR A 87 -22.20 -3.57 -10.51
N LEU A 88 -21.83 -2.58 -9.70
CA LEU A 88 -22.52 -2.23 -8.44
C LEU A 88 -23.31 -0.91 -8.54
N GLY A 89 -23.19 -0.18 -9.66
CA GLY A 89 -23.94 1.02 -9.94
C GLY A 89 -23.19 2.33 -9.69
N LYS A 90 -23.69 3.40 -10.32
CA LYS A 90 -23.03 4.72 -10.37
C LYS A 90 -22.77 5.33 -9.00
N ASN A 91 -23.71 5.19 -8.06
CA ASN A 91 -23.59 5.78 -6.73
C ASN A 91 -22.46 5.10 -5.93
N ILE A 92 -22.40 3.75 -5.95
CA ILE A 92 -21.35 2.99 -5.26
C ILE A 92 -20.00 3.28 -5.90
N GLY A 93 -19.93 3.35 -7.24
CA GLY A 93 -18.71 3.73 -7.95
C GLY A 93 -18.20 5.12 -7.54
N PHE A 94 -19.10 6.11 -7.44
CA PHE A 94 -18.74 7.46 -6.99
C PHE A 94 -18.16 7.45 -5.56
N ILE A 95 -18.86 6.80 -4.62
CA ILE A 95 -18.44 6.72 -3.21
C ILE A 95 -17.08 6.01 -3.12
N SER A 96 -16.94 4.87 -3.81
CA SER A 96 -15.71 4.08 -3.82
C SER A 96 -14.53 4.88 -4.38
N GLY A 97 -14.75 5.68 -5.42
CA GLY A 97 -13.73 6.50 -6.02
C GLY A 97 -13.15 7.55 -5.08
N TYR A 98 -14.02 8.30 -4.38
CA TYR A 98 -13.58 9.28 -3.41
C TYR A 98 -12.98 8.63 -2.16
N LEU A 99 -13.57 7.53 -1.66
CA LEU A 99 -12.99 6.80 -0.54
C LEU A 99 -11.59 6.28 -0.88
N TYR A 100 -11.39 5.77 -2.09
CA TYR A 100 -10.10 5.25 -2.55
C TYR A 100 -9.07 6.38 -2.69
N TRP A 101 -9.47 7.55 -3.20
CA TRP A 101 -8.61 8.73 -3.24
C TRP A 101 -8.21 9.20 -1.83
N ILE A 102 -9.16 9.30 -0.89
CA ILE A 102 -8.88 9.68 0.50
C ILE A 102 -7.96 8.66 1.16
N SER A 103 -8.13 7.36 0.90
CA SER A 103 -7.26 6.32 1.45
C SER A 103 -5.82 6.45 0.99
N TRP A 104 -5.58 6.82 -0.29
CA TRP A 104 -4.25 7.12 -0.80
C TRP A 104 -3.64 8.38 -0.19
N VAL A 105 -4.42 9.45 -0.03
CA VAL A 105 -3.96 10.66 0.67
C VAL A 105 -3.55 10.34 2.11
N THR A 106 -4.37 9.57 2.83
CA THR A 106 -4.08 9.16 4.21
C THR A 106 -2.86 8.25 4.29
N LEU A 107 -2.67 7.36 3.30
CA LEU A 107 -1.46 6.55 3.18
C LEU A 107 -0.20 7.44 3.02
N GLY A 108 -0.27 8.47 2.18
CA GLY A 108 0.81 9.44 2.02
C GLY A 108 1.12 10.19 3.32
N MET A 109 0.11 10.54 4.10
CA MET A 109 0.31 11.13 5.44
C MET A 109 1.09 10.18 6.37
N ALA A 110 0.82 8.86 6.32
CA ALA A 110 1.55 7.86 7.10
C ALA A 110 3.03 7.79 6.69
N GLU A 111 3.31 7.75 5.38
CA GLU A 111 4.68 7.77 4.85
C GLU A 111 5.46 9.01 5.29
N MET A 112 4.83 10.20 5.21
CA MET A 112 5.43 11.47 5.67
C MET A 112 5.74 11.46 7.18
N THR A 113 4.85 10.87 7.98
CA THR A 113 5.06 10.72 9.42
C THR A 113 6.25 9.82 9.73
N ALA A 114 6.39 8.72 9.00
CA ALA A 114 7.50 7.80 9.15
C ALA A 114 8.85 8.42 8.75
N LEU A 115 8.87 9.26 7.71
CA LEU A 115 10.07 10.02 7.33
C LEU A 115 10.63 10.83 8.50
N GLY A 116 9.77 11.50 9.28
CA GLY A 116 10.17 12.21 10.47
C GLY A 116 10.91 11.32 11.48
N ILE A 117 10.37 10.12 11.73
CA ILE A 117 10.96 9.13 12.64
C ILE A 117 12.34 8.67 12.11
N TYR A 118 12.47 8.43 10.81
CA TYR A 118 13.75 7.98 10.22
C TYR A 118 14.83 9.07 10.28
N PHE A 119 14.49 10.34 10.05
CA PHE A 119 15.43 11.44 10.14
C PHE A 119 15.93 11.68 11.57
N GLN A 120 15.11 11.41 12.59
CA GLN A 120 15.53 11.49 13.99
C GLN A 120 16.66 10.52 14.38
N TYR A 121 16.92 9.49 13.58
CA TYR A 121 18.08 8.63 13.75
C TYR A 121 19.41 9.40 13.67
N TRP A 122 19.50 10.40 12.80
CA TRP A 122 20.68 11.26 12.65
C TRP A 122 20.53 12.61 13.35
N PHE A 123 19.30 13.11 13.43
CA PHE A 123 18.97 14.44 13.95
C PHE A 123 17.91 14.32 15.06
N PRO A 124 18.27 13.88 16.29
CA PRO A 124 17.29 13.58 17.35
C PRO A 124 16.39 14.75 17.74
N HIS A 125 16.88 15.99 17.58
CA HIS A 125 16.13 17.20 17.91
C HIS A 125 15.32 17.79 16.74
N LEU A 126 15.38 17.17 15.56
CA LEU A 126 14.60 17.63 14.41
C LEU A 126 13.10 17.35 14.64
N ALA A 127 12.26 18.37 14.44
CA ALA A 127 10.83 18.18 14.51
C ALA A 127 10.36 17.19 13.43
N THR A 128 9.63 16.15 13.83
CA THR A 128 9.27 14.99 12.97
C THR A 128 8.42 15.35 11.75
N TRP A 129 7.76 16.50 11.78
CA TRP A 129 6.93 16.96 10.66
C TRP A 129 7.73 17.63 9.53
N ILE A 130 8.95 18.14 9.78
CA ILE A 130 9.75 18.88 8.78
C ILE A 130 10.16 17.99 7.60
N PRO A 131 10.77 16.77 7.79
CA PRO A 131 11.19 15.94 6.67
C PRO A 131 10.03 15.56 5.73
N GLY A 132 8.86 15.27 6.28
CA GLY A 132 7.66 14.96 5.50
C GLY A 132 7.23 16.14 4.61
N LEU A 133 7.15 17.37 5.16
CA LEU A 133 6.77 18.56 4.40
C LEU A 133 7.78 18.89 3.30
N VAL A 134 9.06 18.83 3.59
CA VAL A 134 10.11 19.07 2.58
C VAL A 134 10.01 18.03 1.45
N THR A 135 9.82 16.76 1.83
CA THR A 135 9.70 15.68 0.84
C THR A 135 8.48 15.88 -0.06
N ILE A 136 7.29 16.17 0.48
CA ILE A 136 6.10 16.32 -0.36
C ILE A 136 6.21 17.55 -1.28
N ALA A 137 6.85 18.64 -0.83
CA ALA A 137 7.08 19.81 -1.67
C ALA A 137 8.01 19.47 -2.85
N ILE A 138 9.12 18.77 -2.61
CA ILE A 138 10.06 18.34 -3.65
C ILE A 138 9.35 17.38 -4.63
N LEU A 139 8.62 16.37 -4.11
CA LEU A 139 7.93 15.39 -4.93
C LEU A 139 6.80 16.01 -5.76
N LEU A 140 6.07 16.99 -5.21
CA LEU A 140 5.09 17.73 -5.97
C LEU A 140 5.73 18.46 -7.15
N CYS A 141 6.84 19.16 -6.94
CA CYS A 141 7.58 19.82 -8.02
C CYS A 141 7.99 18.82 -9.11
N ILE A 142 8.56 17.68 -8.74
CA ILE A 142 8.98 16.62 -9.68
C ILE A 142 7.79 16.09 -10.48
N ASN A 143 6.66 15.77 -9.82
CA ASN A 143 5.48 15.21 -10.48
C ASN A 143 4.77 16.22 -11.39
N LEU A 144 4.89 17.52 -11.13
CA LEU A 144 4.38 18.57 -12.01
C LEU A 144 5.24 18.80 -13.27
N LEU A 145 6.50 18.35 -13.26
CA LEU A 145 7.41 18.51 -14.38
C LEU A 145 7.23 17.43 -15.45
N SER A 146 7.23 16.14 -15.08
CA SER A 146 7.19 15.04 -16.06
C SER A 146 6.86 13.68 -15.47
N ALA A 147 5.95 12.95 -16.13
CA ALA A 147 5.67 11.53 -15.81
C ALA A 147 6.89 10.62 -16.05
N ARG A 148 7.77 10.96 -16.99
CA ARG A 148 9.00 10.18 -17.27
C ARG A 148 9.99 10.25 -16.12
N LEU A 149 10.13 11.42 -15.47
CA LEU A 149 10.98 11.57 -14.29
C LEU A 149 10.44 10.71 -13.13
N PHE A 150 9.12 10.68 -12.93
CA PHE A 150 8.48 9.79 -11.97
C PHE A 150 8.90 8.32 -12.19
N GLY A 151 8.72 7.79 -13.41
CA GLY A 151 9.03 6.38 -13.72
C GLY A 151 10.49 6.01 -13.50
N ASN A 152 11.45 6.88 -13.91
CA ASN A 152 12.88 6.64 -13.74
C ASN A 152 13.31 6.63 -12.27
N LEU A 153 12.78 7.56 -11.47
CA LEU A 153 13.04 7.60 -10.02
C LEU A 153 12.51 6.35 -9.32
N GLU A 154 11.25 5.98 -9.62
CA GLU A 154 10.61 4.81 -9.00
C GLU A 154 11.36 3.50 -9.34
N PHE A 155 11.80 3.34 -10.58
CA PHE A 155 12.62 2.20 -11.02
C PHE A 155 13.94 2.11 -10.22
N SER A 156 14.64 3.23 -10.07
CA SER A 156 15.91 3.27 -9.33
C SER A 156 15.73 2.96 -7.85
N PHE A 157 14.70 3.54 -7.23
CA PHE A 157 14.38 3.27 -5.83
C PHE A 157 13.92 1.82 -5.61
N ALA A 158 13.16 1.23 -6.53
CA ALA A 158 12.73 -0.16 -6.43
C ALA A 158 13.92 -1.13 -6.41
N ILE A 159 14.91 -0.92 -7.26
CA ILE A 159 16.14 -1.73 -7.26
C ILE A 159 16.87 -1.61 -5.92
N ILE A 160 17.05 -0.37 -5.41
CA ILE A 160 17.72 -0.14 -4.13
C ILE A 160 17.03 -0.91 -3.00
N LYS A 161 15.69 -0.84 -2.92
CA LYS A 161 14.90 -1.54 -1.90
C LYS A 161 15.09 -3.05 -1.98
N ILE A 162 14.95 -3.64 -3.16
CA ILE A 162 15.04 -5.09 -3.37
C ILE A 162 16.45 -5.59 -3.03
N VAL A 163 17.49 -4.94 -3.56
CA VAL A 163 18.88 -5.31 -3.30
C VAL A 163 19.19 -5.21 -1.80
N THR A 164 18.69 -4.17 -1.13
CA THR A 164 18.93 -3.98 0.29
C THR A 164 18.26 -5.06 1.15
N VAL A 165 17.00 -5.41 0.88
CA VAL A 165 16.32 -6.47 1.63
C VAL A 165 17.00 -7.82 1.39
N LEU A 166 17.42 -8.12 0.16
CA LEU A 166 18.19 -9.33 -0.14
C LEU A 166 19.54 -9.36 0.60
N ALA A 167 20.30 -8.26 0.52
CA ALA A 167 21.59 -8.16 1.21
C ALA A 167 21.43 -8.31 2.73
N PHE A 168 20.37 -7.71 3.29
CA PHE A 168 20.01 -7.87 4.70
C PHE A 168 19.75 -9.33 5.08
N VAL A 169 18.92 -10.05 4.31
CA VAL A 169 18.61 -11.46 4.56
C VAL A 169 19.87 -12.33 4.42
N ILE A 170 20.69 -12.09 3.40
CA ILE A 170 21.95 -12.82 3.17
C ILE A 170 22.93 -12.59 4.34
N LEU A 171 23.09 -11.35 4.80
CA LEU A 171 23.94 -11.03 5.93
C LEU A 171 23.51 -11.76 7.20
N VAL A 172 22.21 -11.74 7.50
CA VAL A 172 21.68 -12.42 8.69
C VAL A 172 21.82 -13.94 8.56
N ALA A 173 21.60 -14.52 7.37
CA ALA A 173 21.86 -15.94 7.10
C ALA A 173 23.34 -16.29 7.34
N TYR A 174 24.26 -15.48 6.85
CA TYR A 174 25.71 -15.64 7.10
C TYR A 174 26.02 -15.62 8.62
N LEU A 175 25.50 -14.63 9.36
CA LEU A 175 25.69 -14.55 10.81
C LEU A 175 25.11 -15.76 11.56
N THR A 176 23.98 -16.29 11.09
CA THR A 176 23.36 -17.48 11.66
C THR A 176 24.24 -18.72 11.46
N ILE A 177 24.77 -18.92 10.25
CA ILE A 177 25.61 -20.07 9.90
C ILE A 177 26.96 -20.03 10.65
N THR A 178 27.56 -18.85 10.79
CA THR A 178 28.86 -18.66 11.44
C THR A 178 28.78 -18.55 12.96
N GLY A 179 27.58 -18.65 13.55
CA GLY A 179 27.40 -18.47 15.01
C GLY A 179 27.66 -17.04 15.46
N GLY A 180 27.38 -16.04 14.62
CA GLY A 180 27.59 -14.62 14.89
C GLY A 180 26.85 -14.13 16.13
N LYS A 181 27.44 -13.14 16.81
CA LYS A 181 26.86 -12.49 17.99
C LYS A 181 26.60 -11.01 17.67
N THR A 182 25.53 -10.47 18.23
CA THR A 182 25.16 -9.07 18.15
C THR A 182 25.04 -8.48 19.56
N SER A 183 24.77 -7.18 19.66
CA SER A 183 24.50 -6.55 20.96
C SER A 183 23.28 -7.13 21.69
N PHE A 184 22.39 -7.83 20.98
CA PHE A 184 21.23 -8.53 21.55
C PHE A 184 21.55 -9.99 21.98
N GLY A 185 22.71 -10.50 21.66
CA GLY A 185 23.15 -11.87 21.94
C GLY A 185 23.43 -12.68 20.66
N PRO A 186 23.41 -14.02 20.74
CA PRO A 186 23.67 -14.91 19.62
C PRO A 186 22.53 -14.80 18.57
N VAL A 187 22.90 -14.88 17.30
CA VAL A 187 21.94 -14.96 16.18
C VAL A 187 21.47 -16.40 16.06
N THR A 188 20.20 -16.64 16.41
CA THR A 188 19.69 -18.02 16.51
C THR A 188 18.17 -18.10 16.29
N PHE A 189 17.72 -19.21 15.72
CA PHE A 189 16.28 -19.52 15.60
C PHE A 189 15.61 -19.73 16.98
N ALA A 190 16.36 -20.02 18.03
CA ALA A 190 15.82 -20.11 19.37
C ALA A 190 15.17 -18.82 19.86
N ASN A 191 15.56 -17.66 19.32
CA ASN A 191 14.91 -16.37 19.62
C ASN A 191 13.41 -16.34 19.24
N LEU A 192 12.96 -17.22 18.34
CA LEU A 192 11.54 -17.37 17.99
C LEU A 192 10.70 -18.01 19.09
N THR A 193 11.32 -18.72 20.04
CA THR A 193 10.58 -19.48 21.05
C THR A 193 11.02 -19.18 22.50
N ASN A 194 12.26 -18.69 22.71
CA ASN A 194 12.84 -18.52 24.06
C ASN A 194 12.13 -17.45 24.92
N ASN A 195 11.38 -16.53 24.33
CA ASN A 195 10.77 -15.40 25.06
C ASN A 195 9.24 -15.52 25.12
N GLY A 196 8.73 -16.60 25.68
CA GLY A 196 7.30 -16.83 25.83
C GLY A 196 6.66 -17.67 24.72
N GLY A 197 7.47 -18.38 23.92
CA GLY A 197 7.01 -19.22 22.82
C GLY A 197 6.68 -18.47 21.54
N PHE A 198 6.25 -19.20 20.52
CA PHE A 198 5.92 -18.64 19.21
C PHE A 198 4.68 -17.69 19.26
N PHE A 199 3.69 -18.03 20.07
CA PHE A 199 2.51 -17.19 20.36
C PHE A 199 2.70 -16.43 21.68
N ALA A 200 3.83 -15.73 21.83
CA ALA A 200 4.25 -15.08 23.08
C ALA A 200 3.23 -14.07 23.66
N LYS A 201 2.32 -13.54 22.85
CA LYS A 201 1.23 -12.62 23.25
C LYS A 201 -0.14 -13.28 23.27
N GLY A 202 -0.22 -14.60 23.08
CA GLY A 202 -1.47 -15.33 22.99
C GLY A 202 -2.33 -14.93 21.80
N SER A 203 -3.61 -15.33 21.81
CA SER A 203 -4.55 -15.03 20.73
C SER A 203 -4.85 -13.54 20.58
N SER A 204 -4.96 -12.79 21.66
CA SER A 204 -5.25 -11.34 21.59
C SER A 204 -4.13 -10.57 20.89
N GLY A 205 -2.88 -10.86 21.20
CA GLY A 205 -1.73 -10.26 20.54
C GLY A 205 -1.61 -10.68 19.07
N PHE A 206 -1.88 -11.96 18.76
CA PHE A 206 -1.93 -12.45 17.39
C PHE A 206 -2.94 -11.65 16.55
N PHE A 207 -4.17 -11.52 17.01
CA PHE A 207 -5.18 -10.74 16.28
C PHE A 207 -4.86 -9.24 16.22
N ALA A 208 -4.26 -8.66 17.27
CA ALA A 208 -3.88 -7.25 17.26
C ALA A 208 -2.81 -6.91 16.19
N GLY A 209 -1.99 -7.87 15.77
CA GLY A 209 -0.97 -7.68 14.73
C GLY A 209 -1.52 -7.50 13.31
N PHE A 210 -2.76 -7.95 13.02
CA PHE A 210 -3.29 -7.97 11.65
C PHE A 210 -3.36 -6.58 11.01
N GLN A 211 -3.75 -5.54 11.74
CA GLN A 211 -3.93 -4.19 11.18
C GLN A 211 -2.64 -3.69 10.53
N MET A 212 -1.52 -3.74 11.24
CA MET A 212 -0.25 -3.22 10.74
C MET A 212 0.33 -4.12 9.63
N VAL A 213 0.05 -5.43 9.70
CA VAL A 213 0.44 -6.36 8.62
C VAL A 213 -0.35 -6.05 7.35
N ILE A 214 -1.67 -5.84 7.43
CA ILE A 214 -2.48 -5.43 6.27
C ILE A 214 -1.96 -4.11 5.71
N PHE A 215 -1.63 -3.12 6.57
CA PHE A 215 -1.02 -1.86 6.16
C PHE A 215 0.26 -2.08 5.33
N SER A 216 1.09 -3.05 5.70
CA SER A 216 2.33 -3.36 4.97
C SER A 216 2.12 -3.86 3.55
N PHE A 217 0.93 -4.36 3.22
CA PHE A 217 0.57 -4.85 1.88
C PHE A 217 -0.24 -3.84 1.06
N VAL A 218 -0.67 -2.73 1.66
CA VAL A 218 -1.39 -1.68 0.93
C VAL A 218 -0.52 -1.18 -0.23
N GLY A 219 -1.13 -1.03 -1.39
CA GLY A 219 -0.43 -0.65 -2.62
C GLY A 219 -0.15 -1.83 -3.56
N VAL A 220 -0.39 -3.09 -3.14
CA VAL A 220 -0.24 -4.26 -4.02
C VAL A 220 -1.15 -4.15 -5.26
N GLU A 221 -2.29 -3.51 -5.14
CA GLU A 221 -3.24 -3.25 -6.21
C GLU A 221 -2.76 -2.22 -7.25
N LEU A 222 -1.65 -1.49 -6.99
CA LEU A 222 -1.01 -0.62 -7.98
C LEU A 222 -0.64 -1.36 -9.27
N VAL A 223 -0.35 -2.66 -9.17
CA VAL A 223 -0.18 -3.53 -10.33
C VAL A 223 -1.29 -3.35 -11.35
N GLY A 224 -2.54 -3.26 -10.87
CA GLY A 224 -3.69 -3.10 -11.75
C GLY A 224 -3.82 -1.71 -12.38
N LEU A 225 -3.41 -0.66 -11.66
CA LEU A 225 -3.45 0.72 -12.15
C LEU A 225 -2.34 0.97 -13.18
N THR A 226 -1.14 0.44 -12.95
CA THR A 226 0.02 0.62 -13.85
C THR A 226 -0.02 -0.31 -15.06
N ALA A 227 -0.73 -1.41 -14.97
CA ALA A 227 -0.82 -2.41 -16.03
C ALA A 227 -1.56 -1.90 -17.28
N ALA A 228 -2.44 -0.92 -17.15
CA ALA A 228 -3.11 -0.26 -18.28
C ALA A 228 -2.11 0.51 -19.18
N GLU A 229 -0.94 0.89 -18.65
CA GLU A 229 0.14 1.59 -19.37
C GLU A 229 1.21 0.65 -19.95
N ALA A 230 1.01 -0.68 -19.84
CA ALA A 230 1.93 -1.68 -20.39
C ALA A 230 1.88 -1.75 -21.91
N GLN A 231 3.04 -2.06 -22.54
CA GLN A 231 3.10 -2.34 -23.97
C GLN A 231 2.20 -3.53 -24.38
N ASN A 232 2.17 -4.61 -23.56
CA ASN A 232 1.33 -5.78 -23.73
C ASN A 232 0.48 -6.03 -22.47
N PRO A 233 -0.62 -5.27 -22.23
CA PRO A 233 -1.34 -5.29 -20.97
C PRO A 233 -1.82 -6.67 -20.54
N ARG A 234 -2.45 -7.46 -21.45
CA ARG A 234 -2.98 -8.79 -21.12
C ARG A 234 -1.95 -9.76 -20.58
N VAL A 235 -0.76 -9.80 -21.17
CA VAL A 235 0.32 -10.70 -20.76
C VAL A 235 0.97 -10.20 -19.47
N THR A 236 1.23 -8.89 -19.40
CA THR A 236 1.89 -8.25 -18.27
C THR A 236 1.06 -8.34 -16.99
N ILE A 237 -0.25 -8.08 -17.08
CA ILE A 237 -1.17 -8.16 -15.95
C ILE A 237 -1.22 -9.58 -15.40
N LYS A 238 -1.44 -10.60 -16.26
CA LYS A 238 -1.49 -12.00 -15.85
C LYS A 238 -0.24 -12.42 -15.09
N LYS A 239 0.94 -12.04 -15.62
CA LYS A 239 2.23 -12.36 -15.01
C LYS A 239 2.44 -11.61 -13.70
N ALA A 240 2.21 -10.32 -13.67
CA ALA A 240 2.40 -9.49 -12.49
C ALA A 240 1.48 -9.93 -11.33
N ILE A 241 0.21 -10.22 -11.59
CA ILE A 241 -0.73 -10.68 -10.57
C ILE A 241 -0.34 -12.02 -9.95
N ASN A 242 0.23 -12.92 -10.74
CA ASN A 242 0.67 -14.22 -10.21
C ASN A 242 1.99 -14.13 -9.43
N GLU A 243 2.93 -13.31 -9.89
CA GLU A 243 4.29 -13.30 -9.37
C GLU A 243 4.50 -12.27 -8.23
N VAL A 244 3.93 -11.05 -8.36
CA VAL A 244 4.22 -9.95 -7.43
C VAL A 244 3.76 -10.26 -6.01
N PRO A 245 2.52 -10.71 -5.74
CA PRO A 245 2.11 -11.00 -4.38
C PRO A 245 2.95 -12.10 -3.72
N LEU A 246 3.29 -13.16 -4.47
CA LEU A 246 4.12 -14.24 -3.96
C LEU A 246 5.53 -13.75 -3.59
N ARG A 247 6.12 -12.91 -4.44
CA ARG A 247 7.42 -12.28 -4.16
C ARG A 247 7.35 -11.41 -2.92
N ILE A 248 6.30 -10.59 -2.76
CA ILE A 248 6.12 -9.74 -1.57
C ILE A 248 6.02 -10.59 -0.30
N ILE A 249 5.21 -11.66 -0.32
CA ILE A 249 5.08 -12.57 0.82
C ILE A 249 6.46 -13.15 1.19
N LEU A 250 7.20 -13.64 0.20
CA LEU A 250 8.52 -14.24 0.43
C LEU A 250 9.51 -13.22 1.01
N PHE A 251 9.59 -12.02 0.44
CA PHE A 251 10.47 -10.95 0.92
C PHE A 251 10.12 -10.54 2.36
N TYR A 252 8.83 -10.39 2.66
CA TYR A 252 8.38 -9.95 3.98
C TYR A 252 8.65 -11.02 5.03
N VAL A 253 8.27 -12.27 4.76
CA VAL A 253 8.50 -13.39 5.69
C VAL A 253 9.99 -13.59 5.96
N LEU A 254 10.83 -13.60 4.92
CA LEU A 254 12.28 -13.75 5.10
C LEU A 254 12.89 -12.60 5.92
N ALA A 255 12.49 -11.35 5.63
CA ALA A 255 12.97 -10.19 6.37
C ALA A 255 12.56 -10.23 7.85
N ILE A 256 11.31 -10.63 8.14
CA ILE A 256 10.78 -10.71 9.50
C ILE A 256 11.48 -11.83 10.28
N VAL A 257 11.66 -13.00 9.67
CA VAL A 257 12.42 -14.09 10.27
C VAL A 257 13.84 -13.61 10.55
N ALA A 258 14.50 -12.94 9.61
CA ALA A 258 15.85 -12.39 9.80
C ALA A 258 15.91 -11.42 10.99
N ILE A 259 14.95 -10.50 11.14
CA ILE A 259 14.87 -9.58 12.27
C ILE A 259 14.74 -10.38 13.59
N LEU A 260 13.81 -11.33 13.65
CA LEU A 260 13.46 -12.05 14.88
C LEU A 260 14.53 -13.02 15.36
N ILE A 261 15.36 -13.59 14.48
CA ILE A 261 16.50 -14.43 14.89
C ILE A 261 17.68 -13.61 15.41
N VAL A 262 17.75 -12.30 15.06
CA VAL A 262 18.77 -11.37 15.58
C VAL A 262 18.29 -10.67 16.84
N ILE A 263 17.07 -10.13 16.84
CA ILE A 263 16.49 -9.36 17.93
C ILE A 263 15.35 -10.15 18.56
N PRO A 264 15.43 -10.53 19.84
CA PRO A 264 14.28 -11.06 20.55
C PRO A 264 13.08 -10.11 20.44
N TRP A 265 11.89 -10.64 20.13
CA TRP A 265 10.69 -9.85 19.82
C TRP A 265 10.36 -8.78 20.88
N ASN A 266 10.64 -9.09 22.17
CA ASN A 266 10.40 -8.18 23.30
C ASN A 266 11.41 -7.04 23.41
N LYS A 267 12.51 -7.06 22.64
CA LYS A 267 13.52 -5.99 22.55
C LYS A 267 13.40 -5.15 21.28
N VAL A 268 12.50 -5.51 20.34
CA VAL A 268 12.26 -4.71 19.15
C VAL A 268 11.66 -3.38 19.55
N SER A 269 12.26 -2.25 19.13
CA SER A 269 11.74 -0.91 19.35
C SER A 269 10.71 -0.53 18.28
N THR A 270 9.69 0.20 18.66
CA THR A 270 8.68 0.77 17.74
C THR A 270 8.98 2.21 17.32
N SER A 271 10.00 2.83 17.92
CA SER A 271 10.43 4.20 17.65
C SER A 271 11.50 4.32 16.55
N SER A 272 11.93 3.20 15.97
CA SER A 272 12.87 3.17 14.85
C SER A 272 12.68 1.91 14.01
N SER A 273 13.20 1.91 12.78
CA SER A 273 13.10 0.76 11.90
C SER A 273 13.80 -0.48 12.50
N PRO A 274 13.13 -1.66 12.59
CA PRO A 274 13.79 -2.90 13.02
C PRO A 274 14.98 -3.32 12.13
N PHE A 275 14.98 -2.96 10.86
CA PHE A 275 16.11 -3.17 9.97
C PHE A 275 17.34 -2.38 10.44
N VAL A 276 17.13 -1.11 10.79
CA VAL A 276 18.18 -0.23 11.33
C VAL A 276 18.71 -0.79 12.65
N GLN A 277 17.80 -1.19 13.56
CA GLN A 277 18.16 -1.80 14.83
C GLN A 277 18.99 -3.07 14.65
N THR A 278 18.57 -3.95 13.71
CA THR A 278 19.27 -5.21 13.43
C THR A 278 20.69 -4.96 12.93
N LEU A 279 20.88 -4.07 11.97
CA LEU A 279 22.20 -3.79 11.40
C LEU A 279 23.09 -3.00 12.37
N ALA A 280 22.54 -2.07 13.12
CA ALA A 280 23.28 -1.37 14.17
C ALA A 280 23.80 -2.34 15.24
N ALA A 281 23.04 -3.39 15.55
CA ALA A 281 23.42 -4.41 16.54
C ALA A 281 24.56 -5.34 16.08
N THR A 282 24.85 -5.41 14.79
CA THR A 282 25.93 -6.28 14.26
C THR A 282 27.33 -5.76 14.59
N GLY A 283 27.45 -4.50 15.03
CA GLY A 283 28.75 -3.85 15.27
C GLY A 283 29.49 -3.44 13.99
N ILE A 284 28.93 -3.68 12.80
CA ILE A 284 29.53 -3.23 11.54
C ILE A 284 29.43 -1.70 11.47
N ARG A 285 30.59 -1.05 11.28
CA ARG A 285 30.68 0.41 11.26
C ARG A 285 29.71 1.00 10.20
N ASN A 286 28.92 1.98 10.61
CA ASN A 286 27.97 2.70 9.78
C ASN A 286 26.82 1.87 9.15
N ALA A 287 26.70 0.56 9.44
CA ALA A 287 25.67 -0.28 8.85
C ALA A 287 24.24 0.24 9.16
N GLY A 288 23.99 0.69 10.40
CA GLY A 288 22.74 1.31 10.77
C GLY A 288 22.42 2.59 9.98
N SER A 289 23.41 3.45 9.72
CA SER A 289 23.24 4.66 8.91
C SER A 289 22.97 4.37 7.44
N ILE A 290 23.66 3.40 6.87
CA ILE A 290 23.46 2.98 5.47
C ILE A 290 22.02 2.46 5.28
N ILE A 291 21.57 1.54 6.15
CA ILE A 291 20.22 1.01 6.03
C ILE A 291 19.16 2.10 6.31
N ASN A 292 19.42 3.03 7.22
CA ASN A 292 18.50 4.14 7.48
C ASN A 292 18.35 5.04 6.25
N PHE A 293 19.42 5.31 5.51
CA PHE A 293 19.34 6.03 4.23
C PHE A 293 18.47 5.28 3.22
N VAL A 294 18.60 3.95 3.13
CA VAL A 294 17.77 3.14 2.23
C VAL A 294 16.30 3.16 2.68
N VAL A 295 16.03 3.07 3.97
CA VAL A 295 14.67 3.14 4.53
C VAL A 295 14.03 4.49 4.23
N ILE A 296 14.77 5.60 4.33
CA ILE A 296 14.32 6.93 3.91
C ILE A 296 14.03 6.95 2.42
N SER A 297 14.94 6.44 1.58
CA SER A 297 14.74 6.39 0.13
C SER A 297 13.49 5.57 -0.24
N ALA A 298 13.20 4.51 0.52
CA ALA A 298 12.00 3.70 0.36
C ALA A 298 10.72 4.48 0.69
N ALA A 299 10.71 5.25 1.77
CA ALA A 299 9.57 6.09 2.13
C ALA A 299 9.35 7.24 1.13
N VAL A 300 10.43 7.86 0.64
CA VAL A 300 10.35 8.90 -0.41
C VAL A 300 9.75 8.33 -1.70
N SER A 301 10.22 7.15 -2.15
CA SER A 301 9.69 6.47 -3.31
C SER A 301 8.21 6.09 -3.14
N SER A 302 7.84 5.52 -1.98
CA SER A 302 6.44 5.20 -1.68
C SER A 302 5.56 6.46 -1.71
N THR A 303 6.00 7.56 -1.08
CA THR A 303 5.28 8.85 -1.12
C THR A 303 5.14 9.37 -2.56
N ASN A 304 6.16 9.19 -3.41
CA ASN A 304 6.12 9.58 -4.81
C ASN A 304 5.04 8.80 -5.58
N SER A 305 5.00 7.48 -5.45
CA SER A 305 3.99 6.61 -6.09
C SER A 305 2.59 6.91 -5.57
N ILE A 306 2.44 7.19 -4.27
CA ILE A 306 1.17 7.55 -3.63
C ILE A 306 0.65 8.88 -4.17
N LEU A 307 1.48 9.91 -4.24
CA LEU A 307 1.09 11.23 -4.76
C LEU A 307 0.66 11.14 -6.22
N TYR A 308 1.44 10.44 -7.05
CA TYR A 308 1.12 10.19 -8.45
C TYR A 308 -0.23 9.48 -8.62
N SER A 309 -0.45 8.41 -7.85
CA SER A 309 -1.69 7.63 -7.89
C SER A 309 -2.90 8.44 -7.39
N ALA A 310 -2.75 9.18 -6.30
CA ALA A 310 -3.82 10.03 -5.76
C ALA A 310 -4.25 11.11 -6.77
N GLY A 311 -3.31 11.75 -7.45
CA GLY A 311 -3.63 12.73 -8.49
C GLY A 311 -4.42 12.13 -9.65
N ARG A 312 -4.04 10.93 -10.12
CA ARG A 312 -4.73 10.21 -11.20
C ARG A 312 -6.08 9.68 -10.79
N LEU A 313 -6.22 9.20 -9.57
CA LEU A 313 -7.52 8.74 -9.05
C LEU A 313 -8.52 9.88 -8.96
N LEU A 314 -8.13 11.04 -8.46
CA LEU A 314 -9.02 12.20 -8.41
C LEU A 314 -9.43 12.64 -9.81
N PHE A 315 -8.51 12.64 -10.78
CA PHE A 315 -8.82 12.89 -12.17
C PHE A 315 -9.84 11.88 -12.71
N SER A 316 -9.60 10.58 -12.52
CA SER A 316 -10.50 9.53 -13.02
C SER A 316 -11.92 9.65 -12.45
N VAL A 317 -12.07 9.97 -11.18
CA VAL A 317 -13.38 10.12 -10.52
C VAL A 317 -14.12 11.39 -11.01
N THR A 318 -13.38 12.42 -11.42
CA THR A 318 -13.95 13.71 -11.84
C THR A 318 -14.07 13.85 -13.35
N PHE A 319 -13.38 13.02 -14.12
CA PHE A 319 -13.42 12.99 -15.57
C PHE A 319 -14.86 12.76 -16.07
N ASN A 320 -15.26 13.46 -17.13
CA ASN A 320 -16.63 13.43 -17.68
C ASN A 320 -17.75 13.88 -16.73
N GLY A 321 -17.44 14.35 -15.53
CA GLY A 321 -18.44 14.90 -14.62
C GLY A 321 -18.85 16.35 -14.99
N LYS A 322 -20.09 16.73 -14.61
CA LYS A 322 -20.59 18.11 -14.79
C LYS A 322 -20.34 18.92 -13.51
N GLY A 323 -20.10 20.23 -13.64
CA GLY A 323 -19.93 21.17 -12.52
C GLY A 323 -18.49 21.70 -12.36
N LYS A 324 -18.33 22.78 -11.56
CA LYS A 324 -17.04 23.47 -11.38
C LYS A 324 -15.93 22.56 -10.88
N TRP A 325 -16.22 21.73 -9.87
CA TRP A 325 -15.27 20.77 -9.31
C TRP A 325 -14.75 19.80 -10.38
N ASN A 326 -15.65 19.16 -11.11
CA ASN A 326 -15.25 18.20 -12.14
C ASN A 326 -14.48 18.88 -13.29
N LYS A 327 -14.83 20.12 -13.67
CA LYS A 327 -14.06 20.90 -14.64
C LYS A 327 -12.65 21.22 -14.14
N THR A 328 -12.49 21.47 -12.83
CA THR A 328 -11.20 21.80 -12.23
C THR A 328 -10.28 20.57 -12.12
N PHE A 329 -10.80 19.43 -11.66
CA PHE A 329 -10.00 18.23 -11.38
C PHE A 329 -10.05 17.17 -12.49
N GLY A 330 -11.07 17.17 -13.34
CA GLY A 330 -11.21 16.29 -14.50
C GLY A 330 -10.53 16.82 -15.77
N HIS A 331 -9.56 17.73 -15.64
CA HIS A 331 -8.81 18.29 -16.76
C HIS A 331 -7.31 17.97 -16.64
N LEU A 332 -6.70 17.59 -17.77
CA LEU A 332 -5.26 17.38 -17.87
C LEU A 332 -4.58 18.64 -18.43
N ARG A 333 -3.49 19.06 -17.76
CA ARG A 333 -2.57 20.08 -18.30
C ARG A 333 -1.24 19.39 -18.61
N ARG A 334 -0.79 19.45 -19.86
CA ARG A 334 0.43 18.77 -20.34
C ARG A 334 0.39 17.25 -20.02
N GLN A 335 -0.76 16.62 -20.23
CA GLN A 335 -1.03 15.21 -19.95
C GLN A 335 -0.90 14.80 -18.46
N LEU A 336 -0.88 15.78 -17.54
CA LEU A 336 -0.79 15.56 -16.12
C LEU A 336 -2.04 16.10 -15.39
N PRO A 337 -2.56 15.42 -14.37
CA PRO A 337 -3.66 15.88 -13.53
C PRO A 337 -3.15 16.86 -12.45
N GLN A 338 -2.60 18.02 -12.90
CA GLN A 338 -1.88 18.96 -12.03
C GLN A 338 -2.70 19.39 -10.81
N ASN A 339 -3.98 19.75 -11.01
CA ASN A 339 -4.84 20.18 -9.91
C ASN A 339 -5.09 19.05 -8.91
N GLY A 340 -5.25 17.80 -9.38
CA GLY A 340 -5.38 16.63 -8.54
C GLY A 340 -4.13 16.35 -7.71
N LEU A 341 -2.93 16.48 -8.31
CA LEU A 341 -1.66 16.36 -7.63
C LEU A 341 -1.49 17.43 -6.54
N ILE A 342 -1.78 18.70 -6.86
CA ILE A 342 -1.67 19.82 -5.91
C ILE A 342 -2.61 19.61 -4.72
N LEU A 343 -3.88 19.30 -4.96
CA LEU A 343 -4.85 19.09 -3.89
C LEU A 343 -4.44 17.90 -3.01
N SER A 344 -4.03 16.78 -3.61
CA SER A 344 -3.59 15.60 -2.86
C SER A 344 -2.36 15.91 -2.01
N ALA A 345 -1.37 16.64 -2.55
CA ALA A 345 -0.18 17.06 -1.80
C ALA A 345 -0.53 18.02 -0.65
N CYS A 346 -1.42 18.99 -0.87
CA CYS A 346 -1.89 19.90 0.18
C CYS A 346 -2.60 19.16 1.32
N LEU A 347 -3.42 18.16 1.00
CA LEU A 347 -4.07 17.33 2.01
C LEU A 347 -3.07 16.44 2.75
N MET A 348 -2.09 15.83 2.06
CA MET A 348 -1.01 15.09 2.70
C MET A 348 -0.19 15.99 3.63
N ALA A 349 0.04 17.26 3.24
CA ALA A 349 0.73 18.25 4.07
C ALA A 349 -0.01 18.63 5.36
N LEU A 350 -1.22 18.10 5.60
CA LEU A 350 -1.91 18.21 6.89
C LEU A 350 -1.40 17.19 7.94
N ALA A 351 -0.56 16.22 7.58
CA ALA A 351 0.03 15.26 8.52
C ALA A 351 0.68 15.92 9.77
N PRO A 352 1.41 17.06 9.68
CA PRO A 352 1.93 17.77 10.83
C PRO A 352 0.90 18.12 11.90
N PHE A 353 -0.32 18.47 11.52
CA PHE A 353 -1.38 18.76 12.49
C PHE A 353 -1.73 17.54 13.33
N VAL A 354 -1.78 16.35 12.68
CA VAL A 354 -2.03 15.10 13.40
C VAL A 354 -0.84 14.77 14.31
N ILE A 355 0.40 14.98 13.85
CA ILE A 355 1.61 14.76 14.65
C ILE A 355 1.62 15.67 15.88
N ILE A 356 1.25 16.94 15.74
CA ILE A 356 1.20 17.91 16.85
C ILE A 356 0.11 17.50 17.87
N LEU A 357 -1.04 16.99 17.40
CA LEU A 357 -2.17 16.65 18.27
C LEU A 357 -1.95 15.37 19.07
N ILE A 358 -1.39 14.31 18.46
CA ILE A 358 -1.30 12.99 19.08
C ILE A 358 0.12 12.41 19.18
N GLY A 359 1.13 13.20 18.80
CA GLY A 359 2.55 12.87 19.00
C GLY A 359 2.97 11.56 18.35
N ASN A 360 3.68 10.73 19.10
CA ASN A 360 4.25 9.46 18.64
C ASN A 360 3.22 8.42 18.17
N GLN A 361 1.93 8.63 18.48
CA GLN A 361 0.86 7.73 18.02
C GLN A 361 0.36 8.08 16.61
N ALA A 362 0.80 9.19 16.02
CA ALA A 362 0.33 9.69 14.74
C ALA A 362 0.49 8.64 13.61
N PHE A 363 1.66 8.01 13.52
CA PHE A 363 1.89 6.96 12.52
C PHE A 363 0.89 5.80 12.64
N ASN A 364 0.67 5.30 13.86
CA ASN A 364 -0.26 4.18 14.10
C ASN A 364 -1.71 4.58 13.81
N PHE A 365 -2.12 5.78 14.19
CA PHE A 365 -3.47 6.27 13.94
C PHE A 365 -3.73 6.48 12.44
N ILE A 366 -2.83 7.16 11.74
CA ILE A 366 -2.97 7.45 10.30
C ILE A 366 -2.90 6.15 9.49
N SER A 367 -1.95 5.25 9.78
CA SER A 367 -1.83 3.95 9.11
C SER A 367 -3.05 3.07 9.35
N SER A 368 -3.62 3.08 10.57
CA SER A 368 -4.86 2.35 10.89
C SER A 368 -6.06 2.91 10.13
N THR A 369 -6.17 4.24 10.01
CA THR A 369 -7.26 4.89 9.26
C THR A 369 -7.17 4.58 7.77
N SER A 370 -5.98 4.66 7.18
CA SER A 370 -5.74 4.28 5.79
C SER A 370 -6.10 2.81 5.56
N THR A 371 -5.57 1.89 6.37
CA THR A 371 -5.86 0.45 6.29
C THR A 371 -7.36 0.16 6.35
N SER A 372 -8.08 0.83 7.25
CA SER A 372 -9.52 0.65 7.41
C SER A 372 -10.30 1.00 6.14
N MET A 373 -9.92 2.10 5.47
CA MET A 373 -10.52 2.49 4.20
C MET A 373 -10.17 1.50 3.08
N PHE A 374 -8.92 1.04 3.00
CA PHE A 374 -8.51 0.05 2.00
C PHE A 374 -9.27 -1.28 2.14
N ILE A 375 -9.49 -1.77 3.37
CA ILE A 375 -10.27 -3.00 3.59
C ILE A 375 -11.70 -2.83 3.06
N ILE A 376 -12.36 -1.69 3.28
CA ILE A 376 -13.69 -1.42 2.74
C ILE A 376 -13.66 -1.44 1.19
N ILE A 377 -12.67 -0.81 0.58
CA ILE A 377 -12.48 -0.80 -0.88
C ILE A 377 -12.26 -2.23 -1.41
N TRP A 378 -11.43 -3.04 -0.77
CA TRP A 378 -11.18 -4.42 -1.17
C TRP A 378 -12.43 -5.30 -1.08
N CYS A 379 -13.29 -5.08 -0.07
CA CYS A 379 -14.60 -5.72 -0.01
C CYS A 379 -15.48 -5.33 -1.23
N LEU A 380 -15.51 -4.04 -1.59
CA LEU A 380 -16.26 -3.58 -2.76
C LEU A 380 -15.72 -4.13 -4.08
N MET A 381 -14.40 -4.26 -4.20
CA MET A 381 -13.75 -4.87 -5.36
C MET A 381 -14.15 -6.36 -5.51
N LEU A 382 -14.16 -7.13 -4.41
CA LEU A 382 -14.60 -8.53 -4.42
C LEU A 382 -16.09 -8.65 -4.75
N LEU A 383 -16.93 -7.81 -4.18
CA LEU A 383 -18.37 -7.77 -4.52
C LEU A 383 -18.58 -7.44 -6.00
N THR A 384 -17.74 -6.57 -6.57
CA THR A 384 -17.76 -6.25 -7.99
C THR A 384 -17.38 -7.47 -8.85
N HIS A 385 -16.35 -8.22 -8.45
CA HIS A 385 -15.96 -9.43 -9.16
C HIS A 385 -17.05 -10.50 -9.09
N ILE A 386 -17.68 -10.70 -7.93
CA ILE A 386 -18.82 -11.61 -7.79
C ILE A 386 -19.98 -11.19 -8.70
N ALA A 387 -20.30 -9.88 -8.76
CA ALA A 387 -21.34 -9.36 -9.63
C ALA A 387 -20.99 -9.54 -11.12
N TYR A 388 -19.75 -9.27 -11.52
CA TYR A 388 -19.24 -9.53 -12.86
C TYR A 388 -19.46 -10.99 -13.29
N ARG A 389 -19.01 -11.92 -12.47
CA ARG A 389 -19.11 -13.37 -12.77
C ARG A 389 -20.56 -13.85 -12.84
N LYS A 390 -21.49 -13.30 -12.04
CA LYS A 390 -22.91 -13.62 -12.10
C LYS A 390 -23.61 -13.04 -13.33
N GLN A 391 -23.17 -11.89 -13.82
CA GLN A 391 -23.79 -11.19 -14.95
C GLN A 391 -23.17 -11.57 -16.31
N THR A 392 -21.98 -12.19 -16.32
CA THR A 392 -21.25 -12.53 -17.54
C THR A 392 -21.41 -14.02 -17.84
N PRO A 393 -21.95 -14.40 -19.04
CA PRO A 393 -22.02 -15.80 -19.44
C PRO A 393 -20.64 -16.45 -19.49
N GLU A 394 -20.55 -17.72 -19.13
CA GLU A 394 -19.27 -18.45 -19.02
C GLU A 394 -18.47 -18.47 -20.33
N ALA A 395 -19.16 -18.52 -21.48
CA ALA A 395 -18.55 -18.47 -22.82
C ALA A 395 -17.84 -17.10 -23.12
N LYS A 396 -18.17 -16.04 -22.39
CA LYS A 396 -17.54 -14.72 -22.54
C LYS A 396 -16.43 -14.44 -21.52
N LEU A 397 -16.20 -15.37 -20.60
CA LEU A 397 -15.11 -15.26 -19.64
C LEU A 397 -13.78 -15.56 -20.32
N GLY A 398 -12.77 -14.71 -20.08
CA GLY A 398 -11.42 -14.92 -20.60
C GLY A 398 -10.68 -16.10 -19.93
N ASP A 399 -9.45 -16.37 -20.39
CA ASP A 399 -8.60 -17.47 -19.87
C ASP A 399 -8.07 -17.23 -18.45
N PHE A 400 -8.03 -15.97 -17.99
CA PHE A 400 -7.53 -15.61 -16.68
C PHE A 400 -8.68 -15.54 -15.68
N LYS A 401 -8.97 -16.67 -15.04
CA LYS A 401 -10.11 -16.81 -14.11
C LYS A 401 -9.66 -16.95 -12.68
N MET A 402 -10.45 -16.41 -11.73
CA MET A 402 -10.35 -16.72 -10.31
C MET A 402 -10.62 -18.22 -10.12
N PRO A 403 -9.71 -18.99 -9.50
CA PRO A 403 -9.92 -20.42 -9.30
C PRO A 403 -11.07 -20.65 -8.31
N ARG A 404 -11.79 -21.77 -8.49
CA ARG A 404 -12.85 -22.24 -7.60
C ARG A 404 -13.90 -21.17 -7.25
N PHE A 405 -14.25 -20.31 -8.22
CA PHE A 405 -15.38 -19.39 -8.06
C PHE A 405 -16.67 -20.21 -7.77
N PRO A 406 -17.57 -19.76 -6.87
CA PRO A 406 -17.52 -18.52 -6.07
C PRO A 406 -16.86 -18.69 -4.68
N TYR A 407 -16.43 -19.90 -4.32
CA TYR A 407 -16.02 -20.23 -2.94
C TYR A 407 -14.83 -19.37 -2.44
N LEU A 408 -13.78 -19.20 -3.26
CA LEU A 408 -12.61 -18.42 -2.84
C LEU A 408 -12.91 -16.92 -2.76
N ASP A 409 -13.83 -16.39 -3.59
CA ASP A 409 -14.30 -15.01 -3.48
C ASP A 409 -15.02 -14.78 -2.16
N TYR A 410 -15.97 -15.66 -1.82
CA TYR A 410 -16.69 -15.54 -0.53
C TYR A 410 -15.77 -15.75 0.66
N LEU A 411 -14.81 -16.67 0.60
CA LEU A 411 -13.84 -16.88 1.66
C LEU A 411 -12.97 -15.62 1.87
N THR A 412 -12.51 -15.00 0.77
CA THR A 412 -11.71 -13.78 0.82
C THR A 412 -12.52 -12.59 1.34
N LEU A 413 -13.78 -12.47 0.91
CA LEU A 413 -14.70 -11.45 1.41
C LEU A 413 -14.97 -11.62 2.90
N LEU A 414 -15.22 -12.85 3.35
CA LEU A 414 -15.42 -13.17 4.77
C LEU A 414 -14.20 -12.79 5.61
N PHE A 415 -12.99 -13.08 5.11
CA PHE A 415 -11.74 -12.66 5.76
C PHE A 415 -11.70 -11.14 5.97
N PHE A 416 -11.95 -10.34 4.94
CA PHE A 416 -11.92 -8.88 5.08
C PHE A 416 -13.07 -8.34 5.95
N ILE A 417 -14.26 -8.94 5.92
CA ILE A 417 -15.36 -8.60 6.85
C ILE A 417 -14.94 -8.92 8.29
N MET A 418 -14.29 -10.07 8.52
CA MET A 418 -13.75 -10.42 9.84
C MET A 418 -12.71 -9.40 10.30
N MET A 419 -11.88 -8.87 9.39
CA MET A 419 -10.93 -7.81 9.70
C MET A 419 -11.63 -6.50 10.08
N ILE A 420 -12.73 -6.11 9.42
CA ILE A 420 -13.53 -4.94 9.80
C ILE A 420 -14.06 -5.11 11.24
N ILE A 421 -14.64 -6.28 11.55
CA ILE A 421 -15.16 -6.58 12.88
C ILE A 421 -14.03 -6.55 13.92
N LEU A 422 -12.89 -7.15 13.61
CA LEU A 422 -11.72 -7.17 14.47
C LEU A 422 -11.24 -5.75 14.80
N LEU A 423 -11.12 -4.88 13.81
CA LEU A 423 -10.69 -3.49 14.01
C LEU A 423 -11.69 -2.66 14.80
N LEU A 424 -12.97 -2.97 14.74
CA LEU A 424 -14.01 -2.35 15.59
C LEU A 424 -13.90 -2.81 17.06
N ILE A 425 -13.50 -4.06 17.30
CA ILE A 425 -13.33 -4.62 18.64
C ILE A 425 -12.05 -4.10 19.30
N LEU A 426 -10.95 -3.99 18.55
CA LEU A 426 -9.66 -3.56 19.08
C LEU A 426 -9.68 -2.07 19.47
N PRO A 427 -9.44 -1.69 20.74
CA PRO A 427 -9.57 -0.30 21.21
C PRO A 427 -8.71 0.68 20.43
N ASN A 428 -7.46 0.31 20.11
CA ASN A 428 -6.51 1.18 19.41
C ASN A 428 -6.89 1.46 17.95
N ASN A 429 -7.73 0.63 17.33
CA ASN A 429 -8.10 0.72 15.93
C ASN A 429 -9.55 1.14 15.71
N ARG A 430 -10.37 1.08 16.78
CA ARG A 430 -11.81 1.34 16.73
C ARG A 430 -12.12 2.72 16.14
N VAL A 431 -11.45 3.76 16.64
CA VAL A 431 -11.67 5.14 16.18
C VAL A 431 -11.38 5.27 14.68
N SER A 432 -10.28 4.68 14.21
CA SER A 432 -9.89 4.68 12.80
C SER A 432 -10.91 3.95 11.90
N MET A 433 -11.42 2.79 12.35
CA MET A 433 -12.41 2.04 11.58
C MET A 433 -13.76 2.76 11.58
N VAL A 434 -14.21 3.30 12.72
CA VAL A 434 -15.43 4.11 12.80
C VAL A 434 -15.32 5.33 11.89
N ALA A 435 -14.19 6.04 11.88
CA ALA A 435 -13.96 7.16 10.99
C ALA A 435 -14.05 6.76 9.50
N ALA A 436 -13.45 5.63 9.11
CA ALA A 436 -13.54 5.10 7.74
C ALA A 436 -14.99 4.77 7.33
N ILE A 437 -15.76 4.14 8.22
CA ILE A 437 -17.18 3.83 7.99
C ILE A 437 -18.01 5.11 7.87
N LEU A 438 -17.76 6.09 8.76
CA LEU A 438 -18.46 7.38 8.71
C LEU A 438 -18.16 8.13 7.40
N ILE A 439 -16.90 8.15 6.95
CA ILE A 439 -16.53 8.74 5.65
C ILE A 439 -17.32 8.03 4.54
N PHE A 440 -17.35 6.70 4.53
CA PHE A 440 -18.08 5.92 3.53
C PHE A 440 -19.59 6.23 3.53
N ILE A 441 -20.21 6.36 4.70
CA ILE A 441 -21.65 6.67 4.84
C ILE A 441 -21.97 8.13 4.51
N LEU A 442 -21.07 9.07 4.78
CA LEU A 442 -21.27 10.50 4.54
C LEU A 442 -21.03 10.91 3.08
N LEU A 443 -20.14 10.22 2.36
CA LEU A 443 -19.86 10.52 0.95
C LEU A 443 -21.11 10.59 0.04
N PRO A 444 -22.15 9.71 0.18
CA PRO A 444 -23.39 9.83 -0.60
C PRO A 444 -24.15 11.12 -0.35
N THR A 445 -24.17 11.62 0.89
CA THR A 445 -24.87 12.87 1.23
C THR A 445 -24.19 14.07 0.60
N VAL A 446 -22.86 14.10 0.63
CA VAL A 446 -22.05 15.10 -0.06
C VAL A 446 -22.31 15.03 -1.57
N ALA A 447 -22.37 13.85 -2.16
CA ALA A 447 -22.67 13.64 -3.56
C ALA A 447 -24.04 14.20 -3.96
N LYS A 448 -25.07 13.99 -3.12
CA LYS A 448 -26.44 14.50 -3.37
C LYS A 448 -26.52 16.02 -3.28
N ILE A 449 -25.82 16.65 -2.33
CA ILE A 449 -25.73 18.10 -2.19
C ILE A 449 -25.09 18.70 -3.44
N TRP A 450 -23.98 18.12 -3.90
CA TRP A 450 -23.28 18.55 -5.12
C TRP A 450 -24.07 18.33 -6.41
N GLN A 451 -24.94 17.32 -6.44
CA GLN A 451 -25.85 17.10 -7.59
C GLN A 451 -27.04 18.09 -7.60
N LYS A 452 -27.50 18.55 -6.44
CA LYS A 452 -28.56 19.57 -6.34
C LYS A 452 -28.09 20.97 -6.79
N GLU A 453 -26.85 21.36 -6.49
CA GLU A 453 -26.27 22.60 -7.03
C GLU A 453 -26.13 22.61 -8.57
N LYS A 454 -26.41 21.49 -9.24
CA LYS A 454 -26.41 21.36 -10.69
C LYS A 454 -27.80 21.61 -11.33
N ALA A 455 -28.86 21.63 -10.52
CA ALA A 455 -30.24 21.77 -10.97
C ALA A 455 -30.77 23.24 -10.84
N CYS A 456 -30.01 24.09 -10.14
CA CYS A 456 -30.18 25.55 -10.14
C CYS A 456 -29.11 26.21 -11.02
#